data_63b0a9530f57fd96d22eaae5ca61bcb3
#
_entry.id   63b0a9530f57fd96d22eaae5ca61bcb3
#
_cell.length_a   1.000
_cell.length_b   1.000
_cell.length_c   1.000
_cell.angle_alpha   90.00
_cell.angle_beta   90.00
_cell.angle_gamma   90.00
#
_symmetry.space_group_name_H-M   'P 1'
#
loop_
_entity.id
_entity.type
_entity.pdbx_description
1 polymer ?
#
loop_
_entity_poly.entity_id
_entity_poly.type
_entity_poly.pdbx_seq_one_letter_code
_entity_poly.pdbx_strand_id
1 'polypeptide(L)'
;LFSAALWLTRRAMVAREDKLTGRTLLSLAGAALLFGLMSLAQPLTSWMFLGFLAFVFTWFRPRAISGLLVFFIYAAVVAPWLVRNFLVCGNPLGLGIFSILDGAGSSEFSFMSNLQPDLTAFGTVRAKLRGGLLDQFQNLFSYLGYNVAAAAFFLSLLHIFKQRVPNFFRWSLVLMWLFAAFGMAAFSPRGAVSHNQLHVLFVPLFIAYGMAFLIVLWNRMDLRFAPARIAFIVAIFVVSALPMAVNILTAPPGRTAWPPYVAPFIHTVADWMDPNEVLCSDMPWATGWYGGRNSLLLPTTVKQFISIHDYEYLGGPVNGLYLTPVSGNRPFISQVARGDYGSWATFIMRTADLSRFPLKYFTPLPIDNECVFYSNRDRWSQGR
;
A
#
# COMPACT_ATOMS: atom_id res chain seq x y z
N LEU A 1 8.61 -11.16 7.89
CA LEU A 1 7.88 -12.25 7.25
C LEU A 1 8.48 -12.59 5.88
N PHE A 2 8.65 -11.62 4.95
CA PHE A 2 9.14 -11.87 3.59
C PHE A 2 10.52 -12.57 3.58
N SER A 3 11.49 -12.06 4.32
CA SER A 3 12.83 -12.68 4.40
C SER A 3 12.79 -14.10 4.95
N ALA A 4 11.90 -14.36 5.93
CA ALA A 4 11.72 -15.71 6.49
C ALA A 4 11.08 -16.66 5.45
N ALA A 5 10.07 -16.20 4.68
CA ALA A 5 9.47 -16.97 3.60
C ALA A 5 10.51 -17.34 2.52
N LEU A 6 11.36 -16.38 2.16
CA LEU A 6 12.44 -16.62 1.20
C LEU A 6 13.50 -17.57 1.73
N TRP A 7 13.87 -17.47 3.01
CA TRP A 7 14.79 -18.40 3.65
C TRP A 7 14.25 -19.84 3.63
N LEU A 8 12.96 -20.02 3.95
CA LEU A 8 12.29 -21.30 3.87
C LEU A 8 12.24 -21.83 2.43
N THR A 9 11.97 -20.97 1.46
CA THR A 9 11.99 -21.33 0.03
C THR A 9 13.37 -21.80 -0.39
N ARG A 10 14.42 -21.07 -0.02
CA ARG A 10 15.81 -21.48 -0.28
C ARG A 10 16.14 -22.81 0.41
N ARG A 11 15.71 -23.01 1.67
CA ARG A 11 15.89 -24.26 2.40
C ARG A 11 15.21 -25.43 1.68
N ALA A 12 13.98 -25.23 1.19
CA ALA A 12 13.27 -26.22 0.38
C ALA A 12 14.02 -26.59 -0.90
N MET A 13 14.62 -25.59 -1.57
CA MET A 13 15.41 -25.80 -2.80
C MET A 13 16.71 -26.57 -2.54
N VAL A 14 17.39 -26.31 -1.42
CA VAL A 14 18.62 -27.03 -1.02
C VAL A 14 18.31 -28.47 -0.62
N ALA A 15 17.20 -28.70 0.12
CA ALA A 15 16.80 -30.02 0.57
C ALA A 15 16.29 -30.93 -0.57
N ARG A 16 16.15 -30.40 -1.77
CA ARG A 16 15.68 -31.13 -2.95
C ARG A 16 16.82 -31.78 -3.69
N GLU A 17 17.22 -32.93 -3.26
CA GLU A 17 17.96 -33.91 -4.08
C GLU A 17 16.95 -34.97 -4.60
N ASP A 18 16.45 -34.76 -5.81
CA ASP A 18 15.62 -35.66 -6.65
C ASP A 18 14.27 -36.17 -6.11
N LYS A 19 13.97 -36.12 -4.83
CA LYS A 19 12.67 -36.53 -4.25
C LYS A 19 12.08 -35.50 -3.29
N LEU A 20 10.76 -35.35 -3.30
CA LEU A 20 10.05 -34.53 -2.30
C LEU A 20 10.24 -35.20 -0.91
N THR A 21 11.01 -34.56 -0.07
CA THR A 21 11.19 -34.96 1.32
C THR A 21 10.19 -34.26 2.23
N GLY A 22 9.85 -34.86 3.39
CA GLY A 22 9.00 -34.20 4.39
C GLY A 22 9.56 -32.81 4.81
N ARG A 23 10.89 -32.65 4.83
CA ARG A 23 11.55 -31.36 5.12
C ARG A 23 11.28 -30.31 4.05
N THR A 24 11.25 -30.69 2.78
CA THR A 24 10.90 -29.81 1.66
C THR A 24 9.46 -29.35 1.77
N LEU A 25 8.53 -30.28 2.00
CA LEU A 25 7.11 -29.98 2.17
C LEU A 25 6.87 -29.06 3.36
N LEU A 26 7.49 -29.33 4.50
CA LEU A 26 7.38 -28.47 5.70
C LEU A 26 7.92 -27.05 5.44
N SER A 27 9.02 -26.94 4.72
CA SER A 27 9.57 -25.62 4.39
C SER A 27 8.69 -24.85 3.42
N LEU A 28 8.09 -25.51 2.41
CA LEU A 28 7.12 -24.90 1.51
C LEU A 28 5.80 -24.51 2.24
N ALA A 29 5.34 -25.37 3.13
CA ALA A 29 4.20 -25.10 3.99
C ALA A 29 4.40 -23.86 4.87
N GLY A 30 5.56 -23.76 5.51
CA GLY A 30 5.94 -22.59 6.30
C GLY A 30 6.06 -21.32 5.46
N ALA A 31 6.62 -21.40 4.24
CA ALA A 31 6.66 -20.25 3.34
C ALA A 31 5.25 -19.79 2.93
N ALA A 32 4.36 -20.73 2.59
CA ALA A 32 2.97 -20.42 2.24
C ALA A 32 2.20 -19.76 3.39
N LEU A 33 2.37 -20.26 4.62
CA LEU A 33 1.81 -19.67 5.83
C LEU A 33 2.28 -18.22 6.01
N LEU A 34 3.59 -17.97 5.86
CA LEU A 34 4.14 -16.62 5.97
C LEU A 34 3.61 -15.68 4.88
N PHE A 35 3.44 -16.15 3.64
CA PHE A 35 2.79 -15.35 2.59
C PHE A 35 1.32 -15.08 2.90
N GLY A 36 0.59 -16.04 3.48
CA GLY A 36 -0.78 -15.81 3.95
C GLY A 36 -0.85 -14.72 5.02
N LEU A 37 0.02 -14.77 6.02
CA LEU A 37 0.12 -13.73 7.06
C LEU A 37 0.51 -12.36 6.48
N MET A 38 1.41 -12.34 5.48
CA MET A 38 1.74 -11.10 4.77
C MET A 38 0.52 -10.53 4.05
N SER A 39 -0.28 -11.37 3.41
CA SER A 39 -1.48 -10.95 2.68
C SER A 39 -2.57 -10.42 3.60
N LEU A 40 -2.68 -10.94 4.82
CA LEU A 40 -3.56 -10.38 5.85
C LEU A 40 -3.09 -9.00 6.33
N ALA A 41 -1.76 -8.79 6.41
CA ALA A 41 -1.19 -7.49 6.80
C ALA A 41 -1.25 -6.46 5.67
N GLN A 42 -0.99 -6.88 4.42
CA GLN A 42 -0.98 -6.03 3.23
C GLN A 42 -1.53 -6.81 2.04
N PRO A 43 -2.77 -6.56 1.61
CA PRO A 43 -3.44 -7.34 0.55
C PRO A 43 -2.68 -7.41 -0.78
N LEU A 44 -1.93 -6.37 -1.14
CA LEU A 44 -1.11 -6.36 -2.36
C LEU A 44 -0.05 -7.47 -2.39
N THR A 45 0.38 -7.98 -1.22
CA THR A 45 1.34 -9.10 -1.18
C THR A 45 0.77 -10.43 -1.66
N SER A 46 -0.56 -10.53 -1.81
CA SER A 46 -1.22 -11.66 -2.47
C SER A 46 -0.72 -11.84 -3.91
N TRP A 47 -0.37 -10.76 -4.59
CA TRP A 47 0.24 -10.82 -5.92
C TRP A 47 1.63 -11.43 -5.88
N MET A 48 2.43 -11.11 -4.85
CA MET A 48 3.73 -11.77 -4.64
C MET A 48 3.56 -13.27 -4.42
N PHE A 49 2.52 -13.67 -3.67
CA PHE A 49 2.20 -15.09 -3.48
C PHE A 49 1.88 -15.78 -4.81
N LEU A 50 1.14 -15.14 -5.73
CA LEU A 50 0.88 -15.72 -7.05
C LEU A 50 2.19 -15.98 -7.82
N GLY A 51 3.14 -15.05 -7.76
CA GLY A 51 4.47 -15.23 -8.34
C GLY A 51 5.25 -16.37 -7.67
N PHE A 52 5.17 -16.49 -6.35
CA PHE A 52 5.75 -17.61 -5.61
C PHE A 52 5.10 -18.94 -5.98
N LEU A 53 3.78 -19.00 -6.07
CA LEU A 53 3.04 -20.18 -6.48
C LEU A 53 3.41 -20.63 -7.89
N ALA A 54 3.49 -19.69 -8.84
CA ALA A 54 3.97 -19.97 -10.20
C ALA A 54 5.40 -20.56 -10.20
N PHE A 55 6.28 -20.02 -9.35
CA PHE A 55 7.61 -20.58 -9.18
C PHE A 55 7.58 -22.01 -8.63
N VAL A 56 6.76 -22.28 -7.60
CA VAL A 56 6.63 -23.62 -7.02
C VAL A 56 6.14 -24.63 -8.06
N PHE A 57 5.15 -24.29 -8.86
CA PHE A 57 4.66 -25.14 -9.94
C PHE A 57 5.71 -25.43 -11.03
N THR A 58 6.63 -24.50 -11.28
CA THR A 58 7.66 -24.69 -12.30
C THR A 58 8.85 -25.47 -11.77
N TRP A 59 9.24 -25.20 -10.52
CA TRP A 59 10.51 -25.71 -9.96
C TRP A 59 10.37 -27.04 -9.22
N PHE A 60 9.33 -27.22 -8.39
CA PHE A 60 9.22 -28.41 -7.53
C PHE A 60 8.46 -29.54 -8.24
N ARG A 61 8.92 -30.78 -8.06
CA ARG A 61 8.27 -31.99 -8.58
C ARG A 61 7.91 -32.91 -7.41
N PRO A 62 6.72 -33.56 -7.42
CA PRO A 62 5.65 -33.41 -8.41
C PRO A 62 4.98 -32.05 -8.31
N ARG A 63 4.76 -31.40 -9.45
CA ARG A 63 4.28 -30.01 -9.54
C ARG A 63 2.95 -29.78 -8.86
N ALA A 64 1.98 -30.68 -9.15
CA ALA A 64 0.63 -30.54 -8.61
C ALA A 64 0.63 -30.63 -7.08
N ILE A 65 1.29 -31.61 -6.48
CA ILE A 65 1.31 -31.80 -5.03
C ILE A 65 1.95 -30.60 -4.34
N SER A 66 3.10 -30.14 -4.81
CA SER A 66 3.80 -29.00 -4.22
C SER A 66 2.99 -27.72 -4.36
N GLY A 67 2.42 -27.45 -5.54
CA GLY A 67 1.63 -26.26 -5.79
C GLY A 67 0.30 -26.26 -5.02
N LEU A 68 -0.43 -27.38 -5.00
CA LEU A 68 -1.67 -27.52 -4.26
C LEU A 68 -1.45 -27.39 -2.76
N LEU A 69 -0.40 -28.00 -2.19
CA LEU A 69 -0.05 -27.83 -0.79
C LEU A 69 0.13 -26.36 -0.44
N VAL A 70 0.95 -25.64 -1.21
CA VAL A 70 1.22 -24.21 -1.01
C VAL A 70 -0.06 -23.38 -1.13
N PHE A 71 -0.86 -23.67 -2.16
CA PHE A 71 -2.13 -22.98 -2.39
C PHE A 71 -3.13 -23.19 -1.23
N PHE A 72 -3.34 -24.44 -0.80
CA PHE A 72 -4.33 -24.72 0.25
C PHE A 72 -3.92 -24.18 1.62
N ILE A 73 -2.62 -24.20 1.95
CA ILE A 73 -2.13 -23.58 3.20
C ILE A 73 -2.34 -22.07 3.17
N TYR A 74 -1.97 -21.41 2.07
CA TYR A 74 -2.22 -20.00 1.90
C TYR A 74 -3.71 -19.67 1.98
N ALA A 75 -4.54 -20.41 1.25
CA ALA A 75 -6.00 -20.24 1.25
C ALA A 75 -6.60 -20.42 2.66
N ALA A 76 -6.15 -21.42 3.41
CA ALA A 76 -6.62 -21.65 4.78
C ALA A 76 -6.29 -20.47 5.72
N VAL A 77 -5.13 -19.82 5.54
CA VAL A 77 -4.75 -18.64 6.33
C VAL A 77 -5.61 -17.42 5.96
N VAL A 78 -5.91 -17.22 4.68
CA VAL A 78 -6.63 -16.04 4.19
C VAL A 78 -8.15 -16.23 4.27
N ALA A 79 -8.66 -17.47 4.24
CA ALA A 79 -10.08 -17.80 4.21
C ALA A 79 -10.92 -17.13 5.31
N PRO A 80 -10.50 -17.08 6.58
CA PRO A 80 -11.31 -16.44 7.63
C PRO A 80 -11.58 -14.95 7.32
N TRP A 81 -10.61 -14.26 6.76
CA TRP A 81 -10.76 -12.86 6.36
C TRP A 81 -11.69 -12.71 5.15
N LEU A 82 -11.58 -13.59 4.16
CA LEU A 82 -12.48 -13.61 3.00
C LEU A 82 -13.94 -13.89 3.42
N VAL A 83 -14.14 -14.85 4.32
CA VAL A 83 -15.47 -15.18 4.87
C VAL A 83 -16.04 -13.96 5.64
N ARG A 84 -15.25 -13.35 6.51
CA ARG A 84 -15.67 -12.13 7.21
C ARG A 84 -16.11 -11.03 6.24
N ASN A 85 -15.31 -10.77 5.22
CA ASN A 85 -15.65 -9.76 4.22
C ASN A 85 -16.96 -10.10 3.49
N PHE A 86 -17.14 -11.35 3.12
CA PHE A 86 -18.38 -11.80 2.48
C PHE A 86 -19.60 -11.59 3.39
N LEU A 87 -19.49 -11.90 4.67
CA LEU A 87 -20.58 -11.70 5.63
C LEU A 87 -20.90 -10.23 5.88
N VAL A 88 -19.89 -9.35 5.82
CA VAL A 88 -20.07 -7.91 6.13
C VAL A 88 -20.52 -7.12 4.89
N CYS A 89 -19.97 -7.37 3.72
CA CYS A 89 -20.22 -6.56 2.53
C CYS A 89 -20.66 -7.35 1.29
N GLY A 90 -21.00 -8.64 1.45
CA GLY A 90 -21.48 -9.49 0.34
C GLY A 90 -20.40 -9.83 -0.70
N ASN A 91 -19.14 -9.43 -0.48
CA ASN A 91 -18.03 -9.68 -1.39
C ASN A 91 -16.81 -10.22 -0.63
N PRO A 92 -16.27 -11.41 -0.98
CA PRO A 92 -15.14 -12.00 -0.26
C PRO A 92 -13.87 -11.16 -0.31
N LEU A 93 -13.66 -10.36 -1.36
CA LEU A 93 -12.52 -9.46 -1.47
C LEU A 93 -12.79 -8.08 -0.83
N GLY A 94 -14.00 -7.89 -0.29
CA GLY A 94 -14.42 -6.62 0.30
C GLY A 94 -14.45 -5.49 -0.71
N LEU A 95 -14.38 -4.26 -0.23
CA LEU A 95 -14.31 -3.07 -1.08
C LEU A 95 -12.95 -2.94 -1.80
N GLY A 96 -11.92 -3.65 -1.34
CA GLY A 96 -10.57 -3.56 -1.91
C GLY A 96 -10.49 -3.97 -3.38
N ILE A 97 -11.38 -4.84 -3.87
CA ILE A 97 -11.40 -5.22 -5.30
C ILE A 97 -11.72 -4.02 -6.20
N PHE A 98 -12.52 -3.12 -5.70
CA PHE A 98 -12.95 -1.96 -6.45
C PHE A 98 -11.86 -0.89 -6.59
N SER A 99 -10.76 -0.98 -5.83
CA SER A 99 -9.61 -0.10 -6.02
C SER A 99 -8.97 -0.25 -7.41
N ILE A 100 -9.31 -1.31 -8.16
CA ILE A 100 -8.94 -1.43 -9.57
C ILE A 100 -9.53 -0.29 -10.42
N LEU A 101 -10.70 0.25 -10.02
CA LEU A 101 -11.38 1.36 -10.69
C LEU A 101 -10.86 2.72 -10.21
N ASP A 102 -10.14 2.75 -9.09
CA ASP A 102 -9.61 3.98 -8.50
C ASP A 102 -8.55 4.61 -9.41
N GLY A 103 -8.67 5.90 -9.68
CA GLY A 103 -7.82 6.60 -10.64
C GLY A 103 -7.99 6.18 -12.11
N ALA A 104 -8.97 5.33 -12.42
CA ALA A 104 -9.32 5.03 -13.82
C ALA A 104 -10.12 6.17 -14.47
N GLY A 105 -10.73 7.03 -13.66
CA GLY A 105 -11.44 8.24 -14.05
C GLY A 105 -10.66 9.51 -13.76
N SER A 106 -11.31 10.48 -13.14
CA SER A 106 -10.82 11.85 -12.95
C SER A 106 -10.13 12.11 -11.62
N SER A 107 -10.33 11.31 -10.54
CA SER A 107 -9.78 11.64 -9.24
C SER A 107 -9.16 10.48 -8.46
N GLU A 108 -8.19 10.82 -7.61
CA GLU A 108 -7.39 9.87 -6.82
C GLU A 108 -8.18 9.16 -5.69
N PHE A 109 -9.31 9.75 -5.26
CA PHE A 109 -10.06 9.27 -4.09
C PHE A 109 -11.51 8.88 -4.40
N SER A 110 -11.96 8.98 -5.67
CA SER A 110 -13.37 8.92 -6.03
C SER A 110 -14.04 7.60 -5.69
N PHE A 111 -13.31 6.49 -5.79
CA PHE A 111 -13.95 5.19 -5.66
C PHE A 111 -14.36 4.84 -4.24
N MET A 112 -13.48 5.01 -3.24
CA MET A 112 -13.79 4.66 -1.85
C MET A 112 -14.94 5.48 -1.27
N SER A 113 -15.20 6.66 -1.83
CA SER A 113 -16.25 7.58 -1.40
C SER A 113 -17.46 7.61 -2.34
N ASN A 114 -17.42 6.87 -3.45
CA ASN A 114 -18.51 6.82 -4.42
C ASN A 114 -19.38 5.59 -4.18
N LEU A 115 -20.64 5.82 -3.80
CA LEU A 115 -21.62 4.75 -3.56
C LEU A 115 -22.15 4.08 -4.84
N GLN A 116 -21.94 4.69 -6.01
CA GLN A 116 -22.40 4.21 -7.29
C GLN A 116 -21.26 4.21 -8.31
N PRO A 117 -20.33 3.23 -8.23
CA PRO A 117 -19.22 3.15 -9.17
C PRO A 117 -19.74 2.79 -10.57
N ASP A 118 -19.25 3.49 -11.57
CA ASP A 118 -19.47 3.12 -12.97
C ASP A 118 -18.60 1.91 -13.34
N LEU A 119 -19.22 0.75 -13.41
CA LEU A 119 -18.56 -0.52 -13.73
C LEU A 119 -18.33 -0.71 -15.23
N THR A 120 -18.78 0.21 -16.09
CA THR A 120 -18.64 0.10 -17.57
C THR A 120 -17.25 0.47 -18.07
N ALA A 121 -16.35 0.85 -17.18
CA ALA A 121 -15.05 1.45 -17.48
C ALA A 121 -13.91 0.45 -17.80
N PHE A 122 -14.19 -0.69 -18.45
CA PHE A 122 -13.12 -1.67 -18.78
C PHE A 122 -11.96 -1.06 -19.57
N GLY A 123 -12.26 -0.15 -20.51
CA GLY A 123 -11.24 0.58 -21.29
C GLY A 123 -10.34 1.44 -20.41
N THR A 124 -10.89 2.08 -19.39
CA THR A 124 -10.15 2.91 -18.43
C THR A 124 -9.28 2.09 -17.48
N VAL A 125 -9.76 0.92 -17.04
CA VAL A 125 -8.95 -0.04 -16.24
C VAL A 125 -7.74 -0.53 -17.05
N ARG A 126 -7.93 -0.86 -18.34
CA ARG A 126 -6.83 -1.24 -19.23
C ARG A 126 -5.80 -0.10 -19.39
N ALA A 127 -6.27 1.13 -19.55
CA ALA A 127 -5.40 2.32 -19.66
C ALA A 127 -4.63 2.56 -18.36
N LYS A 128 -5.29 2.42 -17.20
CA LYS A 128 -4.66 2.49 -15.87
C LYS A 128 -3.56 1.45 -15.71
N LEU A 129 -3.88 0.19 -16.00
CA LEU A 129 -2.92 -0.92 -15.88
C LEU A 129 -1.69 -0.68 -16.76
N ARG A 130 -1.92 -0.32 -18.04
CA ARG A 130 -0.83 0.01 -18.97
C ARG A 130 -0.01 1.19 -18.47
N GLY A 131 -0.66 2.28 -18.05
CA GLY A 131 0.00 3.47 -17.49
C GLY A 131 0.82 3.15 -16.26
N GLY A 132 0.24 2.40 -15.30
CA GLY A 132 0.93 2.01 -14.07
C GLY A 132 2.12 1.06 -14.28
N LEU A 133 2.03 0.15 -15.25
CA LEU A 133 3.18 -0.68 -15.62
C LEU A 133 4.27 0.14 -16.29
N LEU A 134 3.91 1.00 -17.26
CA LEU A 134 4.89 1.86 -17.93
C LEU A 134 5.60 2.78 -16.95
N ASP A 135 4.86 3.40 -16.03
CA ASP A 135 5.43 4.26 -14.99
C ASP A 135 6.44 3.49 -14.13
N GLN A 136 6.10 2.29 -13.68
CA GLN A 136 7.00 1.46 -12.88
C GLN A 136 8.27 1.07 -13.64
N PHE A 137 8.18 0.77 -14.92
CA PHE A 137 9.37 0.45 -15.73
C PHE A 137 10.20 1.70 -16.06
N GLN A 138 9.59 2.82 -16.38
CA GLN A 138 10.29 4.08 -16.65
C GLN A 138 11.02 4.62 -15.41
N ASN A 139 10.38 4.48 -14.25
CA ASN A 139 10.91 4.95 -12.96
C ASN A 139 11.57 3.84 -12.14
N LEU A 140 11.88 2.69 -12.75
CA LEU A 140 12.42 1.52 -12.04
C LEU A 140 13.66 1.85 -11.21
N PHE A 141 14.58 2.61 -11.76
CA PHE A 141 15.80 2.99 -11.07
C PHE A 141 15.54 3.84 -9.82
N SER A 142 14.55 4.73 -9.89
CA SER A 142 14.06 5.49 -8.72
C SER A 142 13.44 4.57 -7.66
N TYR A 143 12.60 3.62 -8.07
CA TYR A 143 11.99 2.65 -7.16
C TYR A 143 13.00 1.71 -6.50
N LEU A 144 14.14 1.49 -7.14
CA LEU A 144 15.27 0.78 -6.56
C LEU A 144 16.18 1.69 -5.69
N GLY A 145 15.74 2.91 -5.38
CA GLY A 145 16.48 3.87 -4.55
C GLY A 145 17.74 4.41 -5.24
N TYR A 146 17.75 4.48 -6.57
CA TYR A 146 18.91 4.85 -7.37
C TYR A 146 20.16 3.99 -7.13
N ASN A 147 19.93 2.75 -6.66
CA ASN A 147 21.01 1.84 -6.29
C ASN A 147 21.54 1.07 -7.51
N VAL A 148 22.79 1.34 -7.85
CA VAL A 148 23.46 0.72 -9.01
C VAL A 148 23.57 -0.80 -8.87
N ALA A 149 23.86 -1.29 -7.65
CA ALA A 149 23.94 -2.74 -7.41
C ALA A 149 22.56 -3.40 -7.57
N ALA A 150 21.47 -2.74 -7.13
CA ALA A 150 20.12 -3.25 -7.36
C ALA A 150 19.78 -3.30 -8.85
N ALA A 151 20.17 -2.29 -9.63
CA ALA A 151 20.02 -2.31 -11.08
C ALA A 151 20.85 -3.43 -11.75
N ALA A 152 22.05 -3.69 -11.26
CA ALA A 152 22.90 -4.77 -11.75
C ALA A 152 22.29 -6.19 -11.55
N PHE A 153 21.27 -6.34 -10.69
CA PHE A 153 20.50 -7.57 -10.58
C PHE A 153 19.90 -7.99 -11.92
N PHE A 154 19.33 -7.07 -12.68
CA PHE A 154 18.72 -7.37 -13.98
C PHE A 154 19.76 -7.83 -15.00
N LEU A 155 20.96 -7.24 -14.98
CA LEU A 155 22.08 -7.72 -15.79
C LEU A 155 22.55 -9.10 -15.35
N SER A 156 22.46 -9.41 -14.05
CA SER A 156 22.80 -10.74 -13.54
C SER A 156 21.93 -11.86 -14.11
N LEU A 157 20.72 -11.54 -14.61
CA LEU A 157 19.83 -12.53 -15.23
C LEU A 157 20.42 -13.13 -16.51
N LEU A 158 21.30 -12.41 -17.19
CA LEU A 158 22.04 -12.89 -18.37
C LEU A 158 23.19 -13.82 -18.03
N HIS A 159 23.60 -13.86 -16.73
CA HIS A 159 24.71 -14.68 -16.28
C HIS A 159 24.21 -16.00 -15.66
N ILE A 160 24.85 -17.11 -15.96
CA ILE A 160 24.57 -18.42 -15.34
C ILE A 160 25.51 -18.61 -14.14
N PHE A 161 24.96 -18.57 -12.93
CA PHE A 161 25.76 -18.87 -11.74
C PHE A 161 26.09 -20.35 -11.65
N LYS A 162 27.33 -20.67 -11.23
CA LYS A 162 27.82 -22.05 -11.10
C LYS A 162 26.95 -22.90 -10.16
N GLN A 163 26.48 -22.32 -9.07
CA GLN A 163 25.61 -23.00 -8.12
C GLN A 163 24.14 -22.97 -8.58
N ARG A 164 23.52 -24.15 -8.59
CA ARG A 164 22.14 -24.34 -9.08
C ARG A 164 21.10 -23.54 -8.27
N VAL A 165 21.19 -23.59 -6.93
CA VAL A 165 20.21 -22.94 -6.07
C VAL A 165 20.18 -21.42 -6.25
N PRO A 166 21.27 -20.65 -6.12
CA PRO A 166 21.26 -19.22 -6.41
C PRO A 166 20.81 -18.90 -7.83
N ASN A 167 21.22 -19.72 -8.82
CA ASN A 167 20.87 -19.49 -10.21
C ASN A 167 19.35 -19.54 -10.46
N PHE A 168 18.65 -20.44 -9.80
CA PHE A 168 17.19 -20.55 -9.96
C PHE A 168 16.39 -19.73 -8.94
N PHE A 169 16.93 -19.51 -7.75
CA PHE A 169 16.26 -18.69 -6.72
C PHE A 169 16.01 -17.24 -7.19
N ARG A 170 16.92 -16.65 -7.99
CA ARG A 170 16.70 -15.34 -8.59
C ARG A 170 15.44 -15.27 -9.45
N TRP A 171 15.06 -16.39 -10.14
CA TRP A 171 13.85 -16.44 -10.94
C TRP A 171 12.59 -16.43 -10.07
N SER A 172 12.66 -17.00 -8.86
CA SER A 172 11.55 -16.82 -7.89
C SER A 172 11.36 -15.36 -7.51
N LEU A 173 12.46 -14.62 -7.32
CA LEU A 173 12.41 -13.19 -7.04
C LEU A 173 11.83 -12.40 -8.21
N VAL A 174 12.25 -12.71 -9.44
CA VAL A 174 11.72 -12.07 -10.66
C VAL A 174 10.23 -12.32 -10.80
N LEU A 175 9.78 -13.57 -10.65
CA LEU A 175 8.34 -13.88 -10.75
C LEU A 175 7.53 -13.15 -9.68
N MET A 176 7.95 -13.22 -8.42
CA MET A 176 7.27 -12.51 -7.34
C MET A 176 7.25 -11.00 -7.58
N TRP A 177 8.36 -10.43 -8.07
CA TRP A 177 8.46 -9.01 -8.36
C TRP A 177 7.57 -8.58 -9.54
N LEU A 178 7.51 -9.36 -10.63
CA LEU A 178 6.65 -9.09 -11.78
C LEU A 178 5.17 -9.12 -11.39
N PHE A 179 4.75 -10.14 -10.63
CA PHE A 179 3.37 -10.19 -10.13
C PHE A 179 3.06 -9.05 -9.16
N ALA A 180 4.01 -8.67 -8.29
CA ALA A 180 3.87 -7.51 -7.42
C ALA A 180 3.71 -6.21 -8.21
N ALA A 181 4.53 -6.00 -9.25
CA ALA A 181 4.44 -4.84 -10.14
C ALA A 181 3.08 -4.78 -10.85
N PHE A 182 2.58 -5.91 -11.31
CA PHE A 182 1.25 -6.01 -11.91
C PHE A 182 0.15 -5.67 -10.88
N GLY A 183 0.22 -6.21 -9.68
CA GLY A 183 -0.73 -5.90 -8.60
C GLY A 183 -0.74 -4.43 -8.22
N MET A 184 0.43 -3.81 -8.08
CA MET A 184 0.55 -2.37 -7.83
C MET A 184 -0.03 -1.54 -8.99
N ALA A 185 0.25 -1.90 -10.24
CA ALA A 185 -0.31 -1.20 -11.39
C ALA A 185 -1.84 -1.28 -11.46
N ALA A 186 -2.42 -2.42 -11.04
CA ALA A 186 -3.86 -2.64 -11.07
C ALA A 186 -4.59 -1.94 -9.90
N PHE A 187 -4.02 -1.97 -8.69
CA PHE A 187 -4.72 -1.60 -7.46
C PHE A 187 -4.21 -0.34 -6.77
N SER A 188 -3.06 0.21 -7.17
CA SER A 188 -2.62 1.51 -6.63
C SER A 188 -3.35 2.67 -7.29
N PRO A 189 -3.67 3.73 -6.54
CA PRO A 189 -4.22 4.95 -7.11
C PRO A 189 -3.23 5.59 -8.10
N ARG A 190 -3.74 6.18 -9.16
CA ARG A 190 -2.91 6.83 -10.18
C ARG A 190 -2.24 8.08 -9.61
N GLY A 191 -0.91 8.20 -9.77
CA GLY A 191 -0.13 9.36 -9.32
C GLY A 191 0.31 9.32 -7.85
N ALA A 192 -0.09 8.31 -7.07
CA ALA A 192 0.36 8.18 -5.69
C ALA A 192 1.80 7.68 -5.59
N VAL A 193 2.62 8.35 -4.80
CA VAL A 193 4.01 7.97 -4.48
C VAL A 193 4.12 6.57 -3.84
N SER A 194 3.00 6.04 -3.37
CA SER A 194 2.85 4.70 -2.82
C SER A 194 3.16 3.55 -3.79
N HIS A 195 3.46 3.85 -5.05
CA HIS A 195 3.81 2.85 -6.07
C HIS A 195 5.02 1.99 -5.71
N ASN A 196 5.82 2.47 -4.75
CA ASN A 196 7.00 1.74 -4.28
C ASN A 196 6.72 0.72 -3.16
N GLN A 197 5.50 0.55 -2.72
CA GLN A 197 5.20 -0.23 -1.49
C GLN A 197 5.78 -1.63 -1.47
N LEU A 198 5.78 -2.34 -2.60
CA LEU A 198 6.34 -3.69 -2.68
C LEU A 198 7.76 -3.74 -3.24
N HIS A 199 8.19 -2.77 -4.04
CA HIS A 199 9.56 -2.75 -4.59
C HIS A 199 10.62 -2.75 -3.49
N VAL A 200 10.38 -2.02 -2.41
CA VAL A 200 11.31 -1.91 -1.27
C VAL A 200 11.66 -3.27 -0.65
N LEU A 201 10.76 -4.25 -0.71
CA LEU A 201 11.00 -5.59 -0.19
C LEU A 201 12.06 -6.35 -0.99
N PHE A 202 12.18 -6.05 -2.29
CA PHE A 202 13.12 -6.72 -3.20
C PHE A 202 14.49 -6.07 -3.24
N VAL A 203 14.59 -4.77 -2.92
CA VAL A 203 15.83 -3.98 -3.04
C VAL A 203 17.04 -4.66 -2.36
N PRO A 204 16.97 -5.12 -1.09
CA PRO A 204 18.12 -5.76 -0.43
C PRO A 204 18.61 -7.02 -1.16
N LEU A 205 17.67 -7.79 -1.72
CA LEU A 205 18.00 -9.02 -2.45
C LEU A 205 18.57 -8.72 -3.83
N PHE A 206 18.03 -7.71 -4.51
CA PHE A 206 18.56 -7.24 -5.78
C PHE A 206 19.98 -6.69 -5.62
N ILE A 207 20.24 -5.94 -4.54
CA ILE A 207 21.59 -5.49 -4.18
C ILE A 207 22.53 -6.69 -3.98
N ALA A 208 22.11 -7.69 -3.20
CA ALA A 208 22.94 -8.87 -2.93
C ALA A 208 23.32 -9.63 -4.21
N TYR A 209 22.34 -9.87 -5.10
CA TYR A 209 22.61 -10.53 -6.39
C TYR A 209 23.41 -9.66 -7.35
N GLY A 210 23.11 -8.36 -7.42
CA GLY A 210 23.83 -7.42 -8.25
C GLY A 210 25.29 -7.30 -7.82
N MET A 211 25.55 -7.18 -6.52
CA MET A 211 26.92 -7.17 -5.99
C MET A 211 27.66 -8.49 -6.27
N ALA A 212 27.01 -9.64 -6.08
CA ALA A 212 27.61 -10.91 -6.41
C ALA A 212 27.99 -10.99 -7.91
N PHE A 213 27.12 -10.49 -8.79
CA PHE A 213 27.38 -10.42 -10.22
C PHE A 213 28.54 -9.49 -10.55
N LEU A 214 28.56 -8.28 -9.99
CA LEU A 214 29.65 -7.33 -10.20
C LEU A 214 31.00 -7.89 -9.73
N ILE A 215 31.03 -8.61 -8.61
CA ILE A 215 32.25 -9.30 -8.13
C ILE A 215 32.68 -10.39 -9.10
N VAL A 216 31.72 -11.15 -9.67
CA VAL A 216 32.04 -12.16 -10.69
C VAL A 216 32.66 -11.51 -11.94
N LEU A 217 32.08 -10.40 -12.40
CA LEU A 217 32.63 -9.63 -13.53
C LEU A 217 34.05 -9.11 -13.24
N TRP A 218 34.23 -8.53 -12.05
CA TRP A 218 35.56 -8.06 -11.62
C TRP A 218 36.59 -9.18 -11.65
N ASN A 219 36.26 -10.34 -11.08
CA ASN A 219 37.18 -11.47 -11.04
C ASN A 219 37.52 -12.03 -12.46
N ARG A 220 36.66 -11.80 -13.44
CA ARG A 220 36.91 -12.17 -14.85
C ARG A 220 37.88 -11.23 -15.58
N MET A 221 38.01 -9.97 -15.11
CA MET A 221 38.89 -8.99 -15.72
C MET A 221 40.37 -9.23 -15.40
N ASP A 222 40.67 -10.21 -14.54
CA ASP A 222 42.04 -10.59 -14.11
C ASP A 222 42.94 -9.41 -13.67
N LEU A 223 42.33 -8.39 -13.10
CA LEU A 223 43.02 -7.23 -12.57
C LEU A 223 43.70 -7.63 -11.23
N ARG A 224 45.02 -7.78 -11.25
CA ARG A 224 45.83 -8.19 -10.09
C ARG A 224 46.05 -7.10 -9.06
N PHE A 225 45.63 -5.86 -9.36
CA PHE A 225 45.84 -4.69 -8.49
C PHE A 225 44.77 -4.62 -7.38
N ALA A 226 45.11 -5.12 -6.20
CA ALA A 226 44.18 -5.18 -5.05
C ALA A 226 43.56 -3.85 -4.66
N PRO A 227 44.28 -2.69 -4.67
CA PRO A 227 43.68 -1.39 -4.38
C PRO A 227 42.53 -1.00 -5.33
N ALA A 228 42.62 -1.37 -6.61
CA ALA A 228 41.55 -1.09 -7.57
C ALA A 228 40.27 -1.85 -7.26
N ARG A 229 40.34 -3.05 -6.69
CA ARG A 229 39.17 -3.82 -6.23
C ARG A 229 38.49 -3.13 -5.06
N ILE A 230 39.25 -2.65 -4.10
CA ILE A 230 38.72 -1.92 -2.95
C ILE A 230 38.07 -0.62 -3.42
N ALA A 231 38.76 0.15 -4.28
CA ALA A 231 38.24 1.38 -4.86
C ALA A 231 36.92 1.17 -5.62
N PHE A 232 36.82 0.08 -6.39
CA PHE A 232 35.58 -0.28 -7.10
C PHE A 232 34.42 -0.58 -6.15
N ILE A 233 34.65 -1.35 -5.08
CA ILE A 233 33.59 -1.64 -4.09
C ILE A 233 33.16 -0.36 -3.37
N VAL A 234 34.14 0.45 -2.97
CA VAL A 234 33.88 1.75 -2.31
C VAL A 234 33.11 2.69 -3.23
N ALA A 235 33.50 2.76 -4.51
CA ALA A 235 32.81 3.60 -5.50
C ALA A 235 31.33 3.18 -5.66
N ILE A 236 31.05 1.87 -5.78
CA ILE A 236 29.66 1.38 -5.86
C ILE A 236 28.89 1.74 -4.59
N PHE A 237 29.50 1.56 -3.42
CA PHE A 237 28.87 1.90 -2.15
C PHE A 237 28.56 3.40 -2.07
N VAL A 238 29.52 4.26 -2.37
CA VAL A 238 29.34 5.72 -2.33
C VAL A 238 28.26 6.17 -3.32
N VAL A 239 28.32 5.72 -4.57
CA VAL A 239 27.31 6.06 -5.59
C VAL A 239 25.92 5.59 -5.18
N SER A 240 25.80 4.40 -4.58
CA SER A 240 24.52 3.87 -4.12
C SER A 240 23.98 4.57 -2.87
N ALA A 241 24.86 5.05 -1.99
CA ALA A 241 24.47 5.77 -0.76
C ALA A 241 24.22 7.27 -0.98
N LEU A 242 24.79 7.84 -2.04
CA LEU A 242 24.74 9.29 -2.32
C LEU A 242 23.31 9.84 -2.39
N PRO A 243 22.32 9.23 -3.08
CA PRO A 243 20.96 9.76 -3.14
C PRO A 243 20.29 9.83 -1.77
N MET A 244 20.53 8.82 -0.93
CA MET A 244 20.03 8.81 0.45
C MET A 244 20.69 9.91 1.29
N ALA A 245 22.01 10.05 1.21
CA ALA A 245 22.76 11.08 1.91
C ALA A 245 22.29 12.49 1.50
N VAL A 246 22.14 12.73 0.20
CA VAL A 246 21.62 14.01 -0.32
C VAL A 246 20.22 14.28 0.24
N ASN A 247 19.29 13.30 0.19
CA ASN A 247 17.95 13.47 0.72
C ASN A 247 17.92 13.81 2.21
N ILE A 248 18.79 13.17 3.02
CA ILE A 248 18.89 13.45 4.46
C ILE A 248 19.43 14.86 4.70
N LEU A 249 20.47 15.26 3.97
CA LEU A 249 21.14 16.55 4.15
C LEU A 249 20.34 17.74 3.59
N THR A 250 19.53 17.51 2.54
CA THR A 250 18.72 18.55 1.89
C THR A 250 17.28 18.59 2.36
N ALA A 251 16.87 17.64 3.23
CA ALA A 251 15.52 17.64 3.78
C ALA A 251 15.26 18.95 4.54
N PRO A 252 14.26 19.76 4.14
CA PRO A 252 13.99 21.01 4.83
C PRO A 252 13.62 20.73 6.28
N PRO A 253 14.24 21.44 7.25
CA PRO A 253 13.88 21.31 8.64
C PRO A 253 12.40 21.71 8.81
N GLY A 254 11.60 20.89 9.46
CA GLY A 254 10.21 21.21 9.78
C GLY A 254 9.15 20.65 8.83
N ARG A 255 9.49 19.81 7.87
CA ARG A 255 8.45 18.97 7.25
C ARG A 255 7.92 18.04 8.33
N THR A 256 6.71 18.37 8.81
CA THR A 256 5.97 17.48 9.69
C THR A 256 5.90 16.13 9.02
N ALA A 257 6.34 15.15 9.78
CA ALA A 257 6.20 13.78 9.36
C ALA A 257 4.71 13.49 9.04
N TRP A 258 4.47 12.63 8.09
CA TRP A 258 3.20 11.96 7.97
C TRP A 258 2.87 11.25 9.30
N PRO A 259 1.64 11.31 9.81
CA PRO A 259 0.42 11.86 9.20
C PRO A 259 0.26 13.38 9.39
N PRO A 260 -0.40 14.08 8.45
CA PRO A 260 -0.57 15.54 8.47
C PRO A 260 -1.69 16.01 9.43
N TYR A 261 -1.98 15.27 10.45
CA TYR A 261 -2.98 15.56 11.49
C TYR A 261 -2.38 15.38 12.88
N VAL A 262 -2.99 16.02 13.87
CA VAL A 262 -2.53 16.02 15.27
C VAL A 262 -3.38 15.04 16.07
N ALA A 263 -2.80 13.91 16.46
CA ALA A 263 -3.51 12.85 17.20
C ALA A 263 -4.20 13.33 18.49
N PRO A 264 -3.59 14.19 19.34
CA PRO A 264 -4.28 14.77 20.51
C PRO A 264 -5.53 15.55 20.15
N PHE A 265 -5.55 16.31 19.06
CA PHE A 265 -6.74 17.05 18.61
C PHE A 265 -7.85 16.12 18.17
N ILE A 266 -7.50 15.03 17.45
CA ILE A 266 -8.46 14.00 17.08
C ILE A 266 -9.10 13.36 18.31
N HIS A 267 -8.32 13.09 19.35
CA HIS A 267 -8.82 12.55 20.60
C HIS A 267 -9.78 13.54 21.28
N THR A 268 -9.40 14.82 21.35
CA THR A 268 -10.27 15.88 21.90
C THR A 268 -11.61 15.99 21.14
N VAL A 269 -11.59 15.99 19.80
CA VAL A 269 -12.82 16.00 18.99
C VAL A 269 -13.67 14.75 19.22
N ALA A 270 -13.02 13.60 19.35
CA ALA A 270 -13.71 12.35 19.63
C ALA A 270 -14.36 12.35 21.02
N ASP A 271 -13.74 12.96 22.02
CA ASP A 271 -14.29 13.04 23.39
C ASP A 271 -15.55 13.91 23.47
N TRP A 272 -15.78 14.81 22.51
CA TRP A 272 -17.03 15.54 22.41
C TRP A 272 -18.19 14.69 21.89
N MET A 273 -17.91 13.52 21.33
CA MET A 273 -18.90 12.60 20.78
C MET A 273 -19.20 11.47 21.77
N ASP A 274 -20.45 11.03 21.80
CA ASP A 274 -20.79 9.82 22.56
C ASP A 274 -20.26 8.56 21.86
N PRO A 275 -19.97 7.47 22.62
CA PRO A 275 -19.36 6.26 22.04
C PRO A 275 -20.14 5.61 20.89
N ASN A 276 -21.47 5.76 20.89
CA ASN A 276 -22.36 5.16 19.90
C ASN A 276 -22.68 6.11 18.72
N GLU A 277 -22.23 7.36 18.79
CA GLU A 277 -22.45 8.33 17.72
C GLU A 277 -21.52 8.07 16.53
N VAL A 278 -22.01 8.43 15.33
CA VAL A 278 -21.28 8.27 14.08
C VAL A 278 -20.61 9.58 13.70
N LEU A 279 -19.30 9.53 13.49
CA LEU A 279 -18.46 10.65 13.04
C LEU A 279 -18.07 10.45 11.57
N CYS A 280 -18.40 11.41 10.72
CA CYS A 280 -17.90 11.44 9.34
C CYS A 280 -16.62 12.27 9.28
N SER A 281 -15.57 11.76 8.60
CA SER A 281 -14.29 12.45 8.48
C SER A 281 -13.61 12.17 7.15
N ASP A 282 -12.76 13.09 6.72
CA ASP A 282 -11.79 12.89 5.63
C ASP A 282 -10.67 11.87 6.01
N MET A 283 -10.51 11.62 7.32
CA MET A 283 -9.52 10.69 7.88
C MET A 283 -10.15 9.69 8.88
N PRO A 284 -11.10 8.85 8.46
CA PRO A 284 -11.87 7.99 9.37
C PRO A 284 -11.01 6.97 10.11
N TRP A 285 -9.90 6.51 9.50
CA TRP A 285 -8.93 5.63 10.18
C TRP A 285 -8.23 6.33 11.36
N ALA A 286 -8.00 7.64 11.27
CA ALA A 286 -7.39 8.39 12.36
C ALA A 286 -8.40 8.64 13.49
N THR A 287 -9.63 9.03 13.16
CA THR A 287 -10.72 9.23 14.14
C THR A 287 -11.13 7.91 14.79
N GLY A 288 -11.12 6.80 14.05
CA GLY A 288 -11.35 5.46 14.60
C GLY A 288 -10.22 5.00 15.52
N TRP A 289 -8.95 5.19 15.12
CA TRP A 289 -7.79 4.71 15.87
C TRP A 289 -7.48 5.56 17.11
N TYR A 290 -7.37 6.88 16.94
CA TYR A 290 -7.02 7.79 18.04
C TYR A 290 -8.22 8.22 18.87
N GLY A 291 -9.40 8.30 18.26
CA GLY A 291 -10.62 8.74 18.92
C GLY A 291 -11.50 7.60 19.44
N GLY A 292 -11.29 6.37 18.99
CA GLY A 292 -12.13 5.22 19.39
C GLY A 292 -13.60 5.38 19.00
N ARG A 293 -13.93 6.11 17.93
CA ARG A 293 -15.31 6.39 17.50
C ARG A 293 -15.67 5.64 16.23
N ASN A 294 -16.96 5.35 16.07
CA ASN A 294 -17.50 4.88 14.80
C ASN A 294 -17.32 5.94 13.73
N SER A 295 -16.44 5.69 12.77
CA SER A 295 -16.02 6.69 11.80
C SER A 295 -16.36 6.28 10.38
N LEU A 296 -16.98 7.22 9.64
CA LEU A 296 -17.35 7.08 8.24
C LEU A 296 -16.42 7.92 7.37
N LEU A 297 -15.98 7.37 6.24
CA LEU A 297 -15.24 8.13 5.24
C LEU A 297 -16.17 9.20 4.61
N LEU A 298 -15.62 10.40 4.45
CA LEU A 298 -16.31 11.50 3.78
C LEU A 298 -16.79 11.07 2.39
N PRO A 299 -18.10 11.06 2.12
CA PRO A 299 -18.61 10.72 0.80
C PRO A 299 -18.25 11.81 -0.22
N THR A 300 -18.22 11.46 -1.50
CA THR A 300 -17.79 12.36 -2.58
C THR A 300 -18.65 13.63 -2.65
N THR A 301 -19.96 13.53 -2.40
CA THR A 301 -20.86 14.68 -2.48
C THR A 301 -21.65 14.90 -1.19
N VAL A 302 -21.99 16.17 -0.91
CA VAL A 302 -22.86 16.54 0.19
C VAL A 302 -24.23 15.86 0.09
N LYS A 303 -24.74 15.64 -1.12
CA LYS A 303 -26.00 14.92 -1.35
C LYS A 303 -25.95 13.48 -0.83
N GLN A 304 -24.84 12.78 -1.08
CA GLN A 304 -24.62 11.42 -0.55
C GLN A 304 -24.54 11.42 0.98
N PHE A 305 -23.89 12.43 1.57
CA PHE A 305 -23.84 12.59 3.02
C PHE A 305 -25.25 12.72 3.62
N ILE A 306 -26.09 13.60 3.07
CA ILE A 306 -27.46 13.78 3.49
C ILE A 306 -28.24 12.46 3.36
N SER A 307 -28.09 11.76 2.26
CA SER A 307 -28.72 10.45 2.07
C SER A 307 -28.30 9.41 3.13
N ILE A 308 -27.02 9.36 3.48
CA ILE A 308 -26.53 8.45 4.54
C ILE A 308 -27.11 8.84 5.90
N HIS A 309 -27.19 10.14 6.18
CA HIS A 309 -27.75 10.65 7.42
C HIS A 309 -29.24 10.34 7.55
N ASP A 310 -30.03 10.63 6.50
CA ASP A 310 -31.49 10.54 6.52
C ASP A 310 -32.00 9.09 6.54
N TYR A 311 -31.29 8.18 5.86
CA TYR A 311 -31.65 6.76 5.80
C TYR A 311 -31.00 5.90 6.89
N GLU A 312 -30.21 6.50 7.75
CA GLU A 312 -29.57 5.83 8.90
C GLU A 312 -28.89 4.50 8.58
N TYR A 313 -28.22 4.42 7.44
CA TYR A 313 -27.57 3.18 6.95
C TYR A 313 -26.61 2.53 7.94
N LEU A 314 -26.15 3.27 8.95
CA LEU A 314 -25.20 2.81 9.96
C LEU A 314 -25.86 2.50 11.30
N GLY A 315 -27.21 2.37 11.33
CA GLY A 315 -27.98 2.15 12.55
C GLY A 315 -28.24 3.39 13.38
N GLY A 316 -28.00 4.57 12.80
CA GLY A 316 -28.29 5.89 13.38
C GLY A 316 -27.80 7.01 12.46
N PRO A 317 -28.22 8.25 12.74
CA PRO A 317 -27.83 9.41 11.95
C PRO A 317 -26.34 9.73 12.14
N VAL A 318 -25.74 10.44 11.19
CA VAL A 318 -24.40 11.00 11.35
C VAL A 318 -24.46 12.21 12.28
N ASN A 319 -23.77 12.12 13.42
CA ASN A 319 -23.87 13.13 14.50
C ASN A 319 -22.78 14.19 14.44
N GLY A 320 -21.68 13.92 13.73
CA GLY A 320 -20.58 14.85 13.56
C GLY A 320 -19.91 14.73 12.20
N LEU A 321 -19.40 15.85 11.69
CA LEU A 321 -18.56 15.93 10.51
C LEU A 321 -17.27 16.66 10.90
N TYR A 322 -16.16 15.93 10.89
CA TYR A 322 -14.84 16.46 11.21
C TYR A 322 -13.94 16.41 10.00
N LEU A 323 -13.55 17.60 9.53
CA LEU A 323 -12.59 17.76 8.44
C LEU A 323 -11.26 18.22 9.03
N THR A 324 -10.23 17.41 8.86
CA THR A 324 -8.90 17.67 9.39
C THR A 324 -8.17 18.77 8.61
N PRO A 325 -7.00 19.26 9.08
CA PRO A 325 -6.16 20.18 8.33
C PRO A 325 -5.76 19.68 6.94
N VAL A 326 -5.83 18.37 6.68
CA VAL A 326 -5.59 17.79 5.34
C VAL A 326 -6.52 18.40 4.31
N SER A 327 -7.82 18.45 4.61
CA SER A 327 -8.81 19.11 3.73
C SER A 327 -8.72 20.64 3.74
N GLY A 328 -8.24 21.22 4.84
CA GLY A 328 -8.12 22.68 5.01
C GLY A 328 -6.84 23.32 4.48
N ASN A 329 -5.84 22.51 4.12
CA ASN A 329 -4.58 23.04 3.59
C ASN A 329 -4.80 23.75 2.24
N ARG A 330 -4.31 25.01 2.12
CA ARG A 330 -4.53 25.85 0.93
C ARG A 330 -4.15 25.20 -0.42
N PRO A 331 -3.02 24.52 -0.59
CA PRO A 331 -2.73 23.80 -1.82
C PRO A 331 -3.73 22.68 -2.10
N PHE A 332 -4.22 22.04 -1.04
CA PHE A 332 -5.15 20.92 -1.14
C PHE A 332 -6.59 21.39 -1.41
N ILE A 333 -7.01 22.53 -0.86
CA ILE A 333 -8.37 23.06 -1.06
C ILE A 333 -8.66 23.40 -2.53
N SER A 334 -7.63 23.81 -3.29
CA SER A 334 -7.77 24.05 -4.73
C SER A 334 -8.01 22.74 -5.52
N GLN A 335 -7.46 21.64 -5.06
CA GLN A 335 -7.70 20.32 -5.62
C GLN A 335 -9.09 19.81 -5.25
N VAL A 336 -9.50 19.99 -3.98
CA VAL A 336 -10.86 19.67 -3.51
C VAL A 336 -11.89 20.44 -4.33
N ALA A 337 -11.73 21.75 -4.50
CA ALA A 337 -12.69 22.60 -5.20
C ALA A 337 -12.83 22.26 -6.69
N ARG A 338 -11.81 21.73 -7.32
CA ARG A 338 -11.80 21.34 -8.75
C ARG A 338 -12.10 19.85 -8.98
N GLY A 339 -12.02 19.03 -7.93
CA GLY A 339 -12.21 17.59 -8.00
C GLY A 339 -13.64 17.16 -7.68
N ASP A 340 -13.82 15.87 -7.53
CA ASP A 340 -15.11 15.22 -7.22
C ASP A 340 -15.67 15.68 -5.86
N TYR A 341 -14.82 16.12 -4.94
CA TYR A 341 -15.18 16.69 -3.64
C TYR A 341 -15.55 18.18 -3.69
N GLY A 342 -15.74 18.77 -4.88
CA GLY A 342 -15.97 20.20 -5.03
C GLY A 342 -17.17 20.73 -4.22
N SER A 343 -18.22 19.91 -4.00
CA SER A 343 -19.35 20.26 -3.14
C SER A 343 -18.99 20.52 -1.67
N TRP A 344 -17.84 20.01 -1.19
CA TRP A 344 -17.36 20.21 0.17
C TRP A 344 -16.52 21.47 0.35
N ALA A 345 -16.11 22.12 -0.72
CA ALA A 345 -15.25 23.31 -0.64
C ALA A 345 -15.89 24.44 0.18
N THR A 346 -17.19 24.67 0.04
CA THR A 346 -17.94 25.69 0.79
C THR A 346 -18.02 25.35 2.29
N PHE A 347 -18.10 24.08 2.64
CA PHE A 347 -18.07 23.62 4.04
C PHE A 347 -16.69 23.83 4.66
N ILE A 348 -15.63 23.50 3.94
CA ILE A 348 -14.24 23.73 4.39
C ILE A 348 -14.00 25.22 4.59
N MET A 349 -14.50 26.06 3.69
CA MET A 349 -14.39 27.53 3.79
C MET A 349 -15.42 28.15 4.77
N ARG A 350 -16.30 27.36 5.38
CA ARG A 350 -17.36 27.81 6.31
C ARG A 350 -18.34 28.81 5.69
N THR A 351 -18.53 28.73 4.38
CA THR A 351 -19.44 29.59 3.60
C THR A 351 -20.69 28.86 3.11
N ALA A 352 -20.85 27.58 3.49
CA ALA A 352 -21.96 26.75 3.06
C ALA A 352 -23.30 27.26 3.69
N ASP A 353 -24.36 27.18 2.90
CA ASP A 353 -25.72 27.34 3.43
C ASP A 353 -26.11 26.07 4.20
N LEU A 354 -26.31 26.24 5.52
CA LEU A 354 -26.64 25.15 6.43
C LEU A 354 -28.14 24.99 6.65
N SER A 355 -28.99 25.71 5.94
CA SER A 355 -30.47 25.70 6.14
C SER A 355 -31.05 24.28 5.91
N ARG A 356 -30.48 23.50 4.99
CA ARG A 356 -30.90 22.13 4.66
C ARG A 356 -29.86 21.05 5.06
N PHE A 357 -28.81 21.47 5.77
CA PHE A 357 -27.80 20.54 6.22
C PHE A 357 -28.09 20.07 7.65
N PRO A 358 -27.99 18.75 7.94
CA PRO A 358 -28.42 18.22 9.24
C PRO A 358 -27.54 18.65 10.42
N LEU A 359 -26.30 19.08 10.13
CA LEU A 359 -25.35 19.50 11.16
C LEU A 359 -25.13 21.02 11.12
N LYS A 360 -24.75 21.57 12.25
CA LYS A 360 -24.49 23.01 12.42
C LYS A 360 -23.03 23.26 12.76
N TYR A 361 -22.54 24.42 12.42
CA TYR A 361 -21.21 24.89 12.81
C TYR A 361 -21.34 25.79 14.06
N PHE A 362 -20.70 25.38 15.15
CA PHE A 362 -20.67 26.12 16.40
C PHE A 362 -19.32 26.82 16.56
N THR A 363 -19.34 28.10 16.87
CA THR A 363 -18.18 28.98 17.04
C THR A 363 -18.06 29.50 18.45
N PRO A 364 -16.83 29.73 18.97
CA PRO A 364 -15.56 29.39 18.41
C PRO A 364 -15.26 27.89 18.59
N LEU A 365 -14.52 27.31 17.64
CA LEU A 365 -13.98 25.96 17.81
C LEU A 365 -12.81 26.01 18.82
N PRO A 366 -12.82 25.22 19.88
CA PRO A 366 -11.82 25.35 20.97
C PRO A 366 -10.47 24.72 20.66
N ILE A 367 -10.22 24.34 19.41
CA ILE A 367 -8.96 23.78 18.92
C ILE A 367 -8.40 24.68 17.84
N ASP A 368 -7.19 25.23 18.10
CA ASP A 368 -6.49 26.05 17.13
C ASP A 368 -5.99 25.22 15.95
N ASN A 369 -5.99 25.83 14.77
CA ASN A 369 -5.52 25.24 13.51
C ASN A 369 -6.30 24.03 13.00
N GLU A 370 -7.41 23.64 13.62
CA GLU A 370 -8.29 22.63 13.06
C GLU A 370 -9.13 23.19 11.91
N CYS A 371 -9.47 22.32 10.95
CA CYS A 371 -10.17 22.73 9.76
C CYS A 371 -11.61 23.13 10.08
N VAL A 372 -12.48 22.18 10.32
CA VAL A 372 -13.88 22.39 10.71
C VAL A 372 -14.45 21.20 11.45
N PHE A 373 -15.38 21.49 12.36
CA PHE A 373 -16.23 20.49 12.98
C PHE A 373 -17.69 20.96 12.96
N TYR A 374 -18.54 20.18 12.31
CA TYR A 374 -19.99 20.36 12.30
C TYR A 374 -20.63 19.32 13.21
N SER A 375 -21.64 19.68 13.96
CA SER A 375 -22.31 18.79 14.91
C SER A 375 -23.81 19.01 14.92
N ASN A 376 -24.56 18.00 15.37
CA ASN A 376 -26.00 18.12 15.61
C ASN A 376 -26.35 19.00 16.81
N ARG A 377 -25.40 19.21 17.76
CA ARG A 377 -25.55 20.03 18.97
C ARG A 377 -24.25 20.74 19.32
N ASP A 378 -24.32 21.78 20.13
CA ASP A 378 -23.17 22.41 20.72
C ASP A 378 -22.60 21.48 21.80
N ARG A 379 -21.31 21.08 21.63
CA ARG A 379 -20.67 20.07 22.45
C ARG A 379 -19.61 20.61 23.42
N TRP A 380 -19.20 21.87 23.24
CA TRP A 380 -18.08 22.43 24.03
C TRP A 380 -18.47 23.69 24.81
N SER A 381 -19.62 24.33 24.54
CA SER A 381 -20.05 25.48 25.34
C SER A 381 -20.86 25.08 26.56
N GLN A 382 -21.39 23.86 26.64
CA GLN A 382 -22.19 23.39 27.78
C GLN A 382 -21.34 22.98 29.02
N GLY A 383 -20.02 23.06 28.94
CA GLY A 383 -19.09 22.72 30.03
C GLY A 383 -18.41 23.93 30.69
N ARG A 384 -18.90 25.16 30.45
CA ARG A 384 -18.42 26.37 31.15
C ARG A 384 -19.42 26.88 32.15
#